data_a6dff85b1489c27f005dcd879fa7aee4
#
_entry.id   a6dff85b1489c27f005dcd879fa7aee4
#
_cell.length_a   1.000
_cell.length_b   1.000
_cell.length_c   1.000
_cell.angle_alpha   90.00
_cell.angle_beta   90.00
_cell.angle_gamma   90.00
#
_symmetry.space_group_name_H-M   'P 1'
#
loop_
_entity.id
_entity.type
_entity.pdbx_description
1 polymer ?
#
loop_
_entity_poly.entity_id
_entity_poly.type
_entity_poly.pdbx_seq_one_letter_code
_entity_poly.pdbx_strand_id
1 'polypeptide(L)'
;MSKVHNFSAGPCILPNEVFEKSAESILNFNKSGLSLIEISHRSADFVAVMEEARQLVREILNVPDSYEVLFLQGGASLGFLTAAYNLMGAHKTGGYLVTGAWAKKAAKEASFMGSSITIASSEDKNFNYIPKNYSLENNIDYFHVTSNNTIFGTQIKNFYNGDIPLACDMSSDIFSRKINIEDFDLIYAGAQKNMGPAGTTLYICKKEILGKSSVPIPTMLDLKTHSDKDSMFNTPPVFPIYASMLNLRWLKRVGGLSYIEEQNEKKSELIYNQIDNSSLFLGTANKEDRSSMNVTFTLTNEALNETFNKMLVEANINGLKGHRSVGGFRASMYNAMPLESVSVLVDIMKELENKKG
;
A
#
# COMPACT_ATOMS: atom_id res chain seq x y z
N MET A 1 -13.60 9.30 -25.95
CA MET A 1 -13.41 7.90 -25.55
C MET A 1 -14.28 7.65 -24.32
N SER A 2 -14.95 6.49 -24.24
CA SER A 2 -15.69 6.10 -23.04
C SER A 2 -14.74 5.95 -21.86
N LYS A 3 -15.17 6.34 -20.64
CA LYS A 3 -14.39 6.22 -19.42
C LYS A 3 -14.08 4.75 -19.12
N VAL A 4 -12.82 4.43 -18.81
CA VAL A 4 -12.42 3.11 -18.33
C VAL A 4 -12.43 3.12 -16.80
N HIS A 5 -13.09 2.13 -16.19
CA HIS A 5 -13.16 1.92 -14.74
C HIS A 5 -12.03 0.95 -14.32
N ASN A 6 -10.90 1.49 -13.86
CA ASN A 6 -9.68 0.73 -13.60
C ASN A 6 -9.59 0.25 -12.14
N PHE A 7 -9.88 -1.03 -11.90
CA PHE A 7 -9.78 -1.69 -10.59
C PHE A 7 -8.45 -2.44 -10.37
N SER A 8 -7.41 -2.13 -11.14
CA SER A 8 -6.11 -2.79 -11.03
C SER A 8 -5.49 -2.64 -9.63
N ALA A 9 -4.87 -3.71 -9.15
CA ALA A 9 -4.35 -3.78 -7.78
C ALA A 9 -2.97 -3.13 -7.58
N GLY A 10 -2.30 -2.78 -8.69
CA GLY A 10 -1.00 -2.11 -8.70
C GLY A 10 -0.11 -2.58 -9.86
N PRO A 11 0.43 -1.63 -10.68
CA PRO A 11 0.09 -0.21 -10.68
C PRO A 11 -1.41 0.05 -10.85
N CYS A 12 -1.89 1.16 -10.28
CA CYS A 12 -3.31 1.43 -10.18
C CYS A 12 -3.70 2.82 -10.72
N ILE A 13 -4.97 3.16 -10.56
CA ILE A 13 -5.50 4.46 -10.90
C ILE A 13 -4.86 5.58 -10.08
N LEU A 14 -4.58 6.72 -10.72
CA LEU A 14 -4.21 7.99 -10.10
C LEU A 14 -5.18 9.08 -10.56
N PRO A 15 -5.26 10.24 -9.87
CA PRO A 15 -6.06 11.38 -10.32
C PRO A 15 -5.59 11.87 -11.69
N ASN A 16 -6.52 12.27 -12.57
CA ASN A 16 -6.19 12.75 -13.93
C ASN A 16 -5.19 13.91 -13.91
N GLU A 17 -5.35 14.85 -12.96
CA GLU A 17 -4.42 15.99 -12.83
C GLU A 17 -2.97 15.57 -12.54
N VAL A 18 -2.77 14.39 -11.90
CA VAL A 18 -1.41 13.84 -11.69
C VAL A 18 -0.81 13.42 -13.03
N PHE A 19 -1.60 12.79 -13.91
CA PHE A 19 -1.15 12.43 -15.26
C PHE A 19 -0.85 13.67 -16.11
N GLU A 20 -1.73 14.65 -16.10
CA GLU A 20 -1.57 15.90 -16.89
C GLU A 20 -0.31 16.65 -16.48
N LYS A 21 -0.14 16.93 -15.18
CA LYS A 21 1.05 17.61 -14.66
C LYS A 21 2.33 16.81 -14.81
N SER A 22 2.24 15.47 -14.71
CA SER A 22 3.39 14.59 -14.96
C SER A 22 3.82 14.65 -16.42
N ALA A 23 2.88 14.63 -17.37
CA ALA A 23 3.18 14.77 -18.79
C ALA A 23 3.79 16.14 -19.10
N GLU A 24 3.25 17.22 -18.55
CA GLU A 24 3.80 18.58 -18.67
C GLU A 24 5.25 18.64 -18.15
N SER A 25 5.54 18.02 -17.01
CA SER A 25 6.87 18.01 -16.40
C SER A 25 7.93 17.29 -17.25
N ILE A 26 7.51 16.27 -18.01
CA ILE A 26 8.39 15.56 -18.95
C ILE A 26 8.73 16.42 -20.16
N LEU A 27 7.78 17.26 -20.59
CA LEU A 27 8.00 18.15 -21.75
C LEU A 27 8.80 19.41 -21.39
N ASN A 28 8.48 20.04 -20.26
CA ASN A 28 9.10 21.29 -19.84
C ASN A 28 8.87 21.55 -18.35
N PHE A 29 9.78 21.10 -17.51
CA PHE A 29 9.66 21.24 -16.07
C PHE A 29 9.86 22.69 -15.61
N ASN A 30 8.89 23.24 -14.89
CA ASN A 30 8.91 24.61 -14.33
C ASN A 30 9.26 25.69 -15.37
N LYS A 31 8.95 25.48 -16.66
CA LYS A 31 9.29 26.40 -17.78
C LYS A 31 10.81 26.64 -17.93
N SER A 32 11.62 25.70 -17.46
CA SER A 32 13.08 25.78 -17.52
C SER A 32 13.65 25.52 -18.93
N GLY A 33 12.84 25.02 -19.86
CA GLY A 33 13.30 24.47 -21.14
C GLY A 33 13.86 23.05 -21.06
N LEU A 34 13.89 22.46 -19.86
CA LEU A 34 14.39 21.09 -19.61
C LEU A 34 13.26 20.17 -19.12
N SER A 35 13.39 18.89 -19.37
CA SER A 35 12.53 17.85 -18.81
C SER A 35 12.89 17.57 -17.35
N LEU A 36 11.90 17.22 -16.53
CA LEU A 36 12.13 16.72 -15.16
C LEU A 36 13.12 15.54 -15.13
N ILE A 37 13.10 14.65 -16.13
CA ILE A 37 13.96 13.46 -16.15
C ILE A 37 15.39 13.71 -16.61
N GLU A 38 15.71 14.92 -17.08
CA GLU A 38 17.06 15.29 -17.49
C GLU A 38 17.75 16.28 -16.55
N ILE A 39 17.01 16.90 -15.63
CA ILE A 39 17.60 17.79 -14.62
C ILE A 39 18.40 17.00 -13.57
N SER A 40 19.43 17.62 -13.02
CA SER A 40 20.17 17.02 -11.90
C SER A 40 19.28 16.90 -10.67
N HIS A 41 19.30 15.74 -10.01
CA HIS A 41 18.64 15.55 -8.72
C HIS A 41 19.23 16.42 -7.59
N ARG A 42 20.38 17.08 -7.83
CA ARG A 42 21.01 18.05 -6.92
C ARG A 42 20.71 19.50 -7.29
N SER A 43 19.95 19.74 -8.36
CA SER A 43 19.47 21.09 -8.66
C SER A 43 18.47 21.56 -7.62
N ALA A 44 18.40 22.89 -7.42
CA ALA A 44 17.44 23.50 -6.49
C ALA A 44 15.99 23.08 -6.82
N ASP A 45 15.66 22.94 -8.09
CA ASP A 45 14.33 22.52 -8.56
C ASP A 45 13.95 21.12 -8.06
N PHE A 46 14.85 20.12 -8.15
CA PHE A 46 14.52 18.78 -7.67
C PHE A 46 14.64 18.65 -6.16
N VAL A 47 15.58 19.36 -5.53
CA VAL A 47 15.65 19.43 -4.06
C VAL A 47 14.30 19.94 -3.51
N ALA A 48 13.72 20.98 -4.10
CA ALA A 48 12.40 21.48 -3.71
C ALA A 48 11.29 20.42 -3.87
N VAL A 49 11.32 19.61 -4.93
CA VAL A 49 10.38 18.48 -5.10
C VAL A 49 10.50 17.45 -3.99
N MET A 50 11.73 17.06 -3.63
CA MET A 50 11.98 16.09 -2.57
C MET A 50 11.54 16.62 -1.21
N GLU A 51 11.90 17.85 -0.88
CA GLU A 51 11.49 18.50 0.37
C GLU A 51 9.99 18.61 0.50
N GLU A 52 9.31 19.05 -0.57
CA GLU A 52 7.85 19.14 -0.55
C GLU A 52 7.18 17.78 -0.43
N ALA A 53 7.69 16.74 -1.12
CA ALA A 53 7.16 15.38 -1.00
C ALA A 53 7.25 14.88 0.46
N ARG A 54 8.40 15.11 1.12
CA ARG A 54 8.61 14.76 2.54
C ARG A 54 7.70 15.57 3.46
N GLN A 55 7.57 16.85 3.21
CA GLN A 55 6.72 17.75 3.99
C GLN A 55 5.24 17.36 3.89
N LEU A 56 4.74 17.04 2.69
CA LEU A 56 3.37 16.57 2.48
C LEU A 56 3.07 15.28 3.25
N VAL A 57 4.01 14.33 3.27
CA VAL A 57 3.88 13.12 4.10
C VAL A 57 3.74 13.49 5.57
N ARG A 58 4.63 14.38 6.09
CA ARG A 58 4.58 14.83 7.49
C ARG A 58 3.25 15.46 7.84
N GLU A 59 2.77 16.37 7.00
CA GLU A 59 1.51 17.08 7.23
C GLU A 59 0.28 16.17 7.16
N ILE A 60 0.21 15.29 6.15
CA ILE A 60 -0.95 14.41 5.94
C ILE A 60 -1.07 13.36 7.04
N LEU A 61 0.05 12.78 7.49
CA LEU A 61 0.09 11.72 8.48
C LEU A 61 0.40 12.22 9.90
N ASN A 62 0.59 13.53 10.11
CA ASN A 62 1.04 14.13 11.38
C ASN A 62 2.32 13.46 11.91
N VAL A 63 3.31 13.28 11.04
CA VAL A 63 4.57 12.60 11.39
C VAL A 63 5.40 13.49 12.32
N PRO A 64 5.75 13.06 13.55
CA PRO A 64 6.54 13.84 14.49
C PRO A 64 7.97 14.10 13.99
N ASP A 65 8.64 15.12 14.54
CA ASP A 65 10.05 15.44 14.23
C ASP A 65 11.04 14.37 14.67
N SER A 66 10.63 13.47 15.57
CA SER A 66 11.38 12.28 15.99
C SER A 66 11.47 11.20 14.93
N TYR A 67 10.81 11.37 13.79
CA TYR A 67 10.81 10.44 12.65
C TYR A 67 11.53 11.02 11.43
N GLU A 68 12.09 10.12 10.62
CA GLU A 68 12.53 10.40 9.27
C GLU A 68 11.47 9.99 8.25
N VAL A 69 11.41 10.76 7.16
CA VAL A 69 10.58 10.47 5.97
C VAL A 69 11.51 10.36 4.78
N LEU A 70 11.59 9.17 4.17
CA LEU A 70 12.53 8.89 3.08
C LEU A 70 11.79 8.35 1.85
N PHE A 71 12.24 8.76 0.67
CA PHE A 71 11.79 8.23 -0.63
C PHE A 71 12.95 7.52 -1.31
N LEU A 72 12.88 6.18 -1.37
CA LEU A 72 13.96 5.33 -1.88
C LEU A 72 13.47 4.43 -3.03
N GLN A 73 14.39 3.73 -3.70
CA GLN A 73 14.07 2.74 -4.73
C GLN A 73 13.72 1.37 -4.10
N GLY A 74 13.28 0.43 -4.94
CA GLY A 74 13.22 -1.00 -4.64
C GLY A 74 11.84 -1.57 -4.36
N GLY A 75 10.83 -0.74 -4.18
CA GLY A 75 9.47 -1.19 -3.84
C GLY A 75 9.42 -1.88 -2.47
N ALA A 76 8.23 -2.39 -2.11
CA ALA A 76 8.04 -3.10 -0.84
C ALA A 76 8.90 -4.38 -0.74
N SER A 77 9.27 -4.99 -1.87
CA SER A 77 10.13 -6.19 -1.85
C SER A 77 11.52 -5.90 -1.29
N LEU A 78 12.11 -4.74 -1.62
CA LEU A 78 13.34 -4.30 -0.97
C LEU A 78 13.04 -3.80 0.46
N GLY A 79 11.84 -3.27 0.70
CA GLY A 79 11.37 -2.87 2.03
C GLY A 79 11.40 -4.02 3.05
N PHE A 80 11.11 -5.25 2.63
CA PHE A 80 11.21 -6.44 3.49
C PHE A 80 12.64 -6.61 4.03
N LEU A 81 13.65 -6.53 3.15
CA LEU A 81 15.06 -6.61 3.53
C LEU A 81 15.49 -5.40 4.36
N THR A 82 15.15 -4.20 3.91
CA THR A 82 15.50 -2.94 4.58
C THR A 82 14.98 -2.93 6.01
N ALA A 83 13.72 -3.32 6.25
CA ALA A 83 13.15 -3.41 7.58
C ALA A 83 13.93 -4.40 8.47
N ALA A 84 14.18 -5.61 7.95
CA ALA A 84 14.91 -6.62 8.68
C ALA A 84 16.35 -6.18 9.01
N TYR A 85 17.09 -5.62 8.06
CA TYR A 85 18.46 -5.14 8.30
C TYR A 85 18.52 -4.02 9.35
N ASN A 86 17.58 -3.07 9.33
CA ASN A 86 17.64 -1.90 10.22
C ASN A 86 17.08 -2.19 11.62
N LEU A 87 16.23 -3.21 11.78
CA LEU A 87 15.61 -3.56 13.05
C LEU A 87 16.20 -4.80 13.72
N MET A 88 17.07 -5.56 13.03
CA MET A 88 17.72 -6.74 13.59
C MET A 88 18.66 -6.35 14.72
N GLY A 89 18.32 -6.75 15.93
CA GLY A 89 19.03 -6.44 17.18
C GLY A 89 19.84 -7.62 17.70
N ALA A 90 19.97 -7.69 19.02
CA ALA A 90 20.82 -8.68 19.72
C ALA A 90 20.32 -10.12 19.57
N HIS A 91 19.03 -10.32 19.45
CA HIS A 91 18.43 -11.65 19.27
C HIS A 91 18.57 -12.16 17.84
N LYS A 92 18.86 -11.28 16.88
CA LYS A 92 18.88 -11.59 15.43
C LYS A 92 17.63 -12.32 14.97
N THR A 93 16.47 -11.90 15.48
CA THR A 93 15.19 -12.58 15.29
C THR A 93 14.08 -11.57 15.06
N GLY A 94 13.37 -11.70 13.94
CA GLY A 94 12.13 -10.97 13.66
C GLY A 94 10.89 -11.82 13.91
N GLY A 95 9.87 -11.25 14.55
CA GLY A 95 8.53 -11.85 14.69
C GLY A 95 7.61 -11.39 13.59
N TYR A 96 6.79 -12.28 13.03
CA TYR A 96 5.92 -11.99 11.90
C TYR A 96 4.48 -12.41 12.12
N LEU A 97 3.54 -11.48 11.86
CA LEU A 97 2.13 -11.80 11.72
C LEU A 97 1.86 -12.19 10.26
N VAL A 98 1.70 -13.49 9.99
CA VAL A 98 1.59 -14.03 8.63
C VAL A 98 0.12 -14.06 8.20
N THR A 99 -0.35 -12.95 7.65
CA THR A 99 -1.74 -12.74 7.21
C THR A 99 -1.91 -12.77 5.69
N GLY A 100 -0.88 -13.16 4.95
CA GLY A 100 -0.93 -13.22 3.49
C GLY A 100 0.41 -13.50 2.84
N ALA A 101 0.40 -13.53 1.50
CA ALA A 101 1.58 -13.84 0.70
C ALA A 101 2.73 -12.83 0.89
N TRP A 102 2.41 -11.56 1.14
CA TRP A 102 3.43 -10.52 1.33
C TRP A 102 4.11 -10.65 2.69
N ALA A 103 3.34 -10.90 3.75
CA ALA A 103 3.89 -11.19 5.08
C ALA A 103 4.78 -12.45 5.08
N LYS A 104 4.39 -13.53 4.36
CA LYS A 104 5.25 -14.72 4.16
C LYS A 104 6.56 -14.37 3.47
N LYS A 105 6.53 -13.51 2.45
CA LYS A 105 7.75 -13.07 1.76
C LYS A 105 8.63 -12.23 2.68
N ALA A 106 8.06 -11.32 3.44
CA ALA A 106 8.82 -10.51 4.40
C ALA A 106 9.54 -11.38 5.44
N ALA A 107 8.84 -12.38 6.01
CA ALA A 107 9.44 -13.34 6.92
C ALA A 107 10.57 -14.15 6.27
N LYS A 108 10.39 -14.58 5.01
CA LYS A 108 11.41 -15.28 4.24
C LYS A 108 12.67 -14.43 4.03
N GLU A 109 12.50 -13.14 3.68
CA GLU A 109 13.66 -12.27 3.46
C GLU A 109 14.48 -12.06 4.75
N ALA A 110 13.83 -11.94 5.90
CA ALA A 110 14.53 -11.83 7.19
C ALA A 110 15.38 -13.08 7.52
N SER A 111 14.96 -14.27 7.06
CA SER A 111 15.70 -15.51 7.31
C SER A 111 17.07 -15.59 6.64
N PHE A 112 17.40 -14.68 5.72
CA PHE A 112 18.76 -14.56 5.16
C PHE A 112 19.74 -13.84 6.07
N MET A 113 19.26 -13.13 7.09
CA MET A 113 20.10 -12.32 7.99
C MET A 113 20.11 -12.83 9.42
N GLY A 114 19.09 -13.58 9.80
CA GLY A 114 18.90 -14.09 11.15
C GLY A 114 17.78 -15.09 11.18
N SER A 115 17.02 -15.12 12.26
CA SER A 115 15.83 -15.96 12.40
C SER A 115 14.56 -15.16 12.12
N SER A 116 13.56 -15.83 11.56
CA SER A 116 12.20 -15.30 11.48
C SER A 116 11.22 -16.27 12.16
N ILE A 117 10.40 -15.75 13.06
CA ILE A 117 9.41 -16.54 13.80
C ILE A 117 8.02 -16.11 13.37
N THR A 118 7.18 -17.07 13.00
CA THR A 118 5.75 -16.81 12.81
C THR A 118 5.07 -16.74 14.17
N ILE A 119 4.66 -15.54 14.57
CA ILE A 119 3.97 -15.29 15.84
C ILE A 119 2.53 -15.82 15.76
N ALA A 120 1.84 -15.50 14.66
CA ALA A 120 0.54 -16.05 14.35
C ALA A 120 0.33 -16.05 12.83
N SER A 121 -0.58 -16.92 12.36
CA SER A 121 -0.89 -17.03 10.93
C SER A 121 -2.36 -17.30 10.73
N SER A 122 -2.92 -16.80 9.64
CA SER A 122 -4.26 -17.15 9.16
C SER A 122 -4.23 -18.05 7.92
N GLU A 123 -3.10 -18.71 7.67
CA GLU A 123 -2.94 -19.62 6.53
C GLU A 123 -3.88 -20.83 6.58
N ASP A 124 -4.25 -21.28 7.78
CA ASP A 124 -5.20 -22.36 8.05
C ASP A 124 -6.57 -22.16 7.38
N LYS A 125 -6.96 -20.88 7.18
CA LYS A 125 -8.20 -20.50 6.50
C LYS A 125 -7.93 -19.62 5.27
N ASN A 126 -6.86 -19.94 4.53
CA ASN A 126 -6.48 -19.23 3.32
C ASN A 126 -6.43 -17.69 3.49
N PHE A 127 -5.94 -17.24 4.63
CA PHE A 127 -5.76 -15.81 4.98
C PHE A 127 -7.04 -14.97 4.95
N ASN A 128 -8.19 -15.57 5.25
CA ASN A 128 -9.48 -14.86 5.24
C ASN A 128 -9.78 -14.06 6.51
N TYR A 129 -8.88 -14.08 7.51
CA TYR A 129 -9.02 -13.36 8.78
C TYR A 129 -7.68 -12.79 9.25
N ILE A 130 -7.74 -11.89 10.24
CA ILE A 130 -6.58 -11.36 10.97
C ILE A 130 -6.52 -12.04 12.34
N PRO A 131 -5.45 -12.76 12.69
CA PRO A 131 -5.28 -13.32 14.05
C PRO A 131 -5.28 -12.21 15.10
N LYS A 132 -6.02 -12.40 16.21
CA LYS A 132 -6.17 -11.40 17.27
C LYS A 132 -5.59 -11.87 18.61
N ASN A 133 -5.57 -13.17 18.84
CA ASN A 133 -5.12 -13.76 20.12
C ASN A 133 -3.72 -14.34 19.94
N TYR A 134 -2.70 -13.50 20.06
CA TYR A 134 -1.29 -13.90 20.05
C TYR A 134 -0.53 -13.12 21.12
N SER A 135 0.56 -13.69 21.61
CA SER A 135 1.50 -13.05 22.51
C SER A 135 2.86 -12.91 21.84
N LEU A 136 3.56 -11.83 22.13
CA LEU A 136 4.95 -11.64 21.70
C LEU A 136 5.86 -12.05 22.85
N GLU A 137 6.92 -12.77 22.52
CA GLU A 137 8.00 -13.15 23.44
C GLU A 137 9.13 -12.13 23.36
N ASN A 138 9.84 -11.91 24.48
CA ASN A 138 10.94 -10.94 24.56
C ASN A 138 12.23 -11.39 23.82
N ASN A 139 12.17 -12.45 23.04
CA ASN A 139 13.29 -13.01 22.28
C ASN A 139 13.31 -12.57 20.80
N ILE A 140 12.48 -11.59 20.43
CA ILE A 140 12.46 -10.99 19.10
C ILE A 140 12.91 -9.53 19.16
N ASP A 141 13.57 -9.07 18.11
CA ASP A 141 14.07 -7.70 18.01
C ASP A 141 13.03 -6.73 17.48
N TYR A 142 12.08 -7.23 16.68
CA TYR A 142 10.97 -6.47 16.12
C TYR A 142 9.81 -7.38 15.75
N PHE A 143 8.63 -6.77 15.67
CA PHE A 143 7.42 -7.41 15.17
C PHE A 143 7.03 -6.80 13.83
N HIS A 144 6.75 -7.64 12.83
CA HIS A 144 6.39 -7.20 11.49
C HIS A 144 4.95 -7.57 11.14
N VAL A 145 4.21 -6.61 10.60
CA VAL A 145 2.83 -6.79 10.13
C VAL A 145 2.66 -6.24 8.71
N THR A 146 1.66 -6.73 8.00
CA THR A 146 1.17 -6.18 6.73
C THR A 146 -0.22 -5.61 6.96
N SER A 147 -0.37 -4.28 6.92
CA SER A 147 -1.60 -3.58 7.32
C SER A 147 -2.82 -3.98 6.49
N ASN A 148 -2.62 -4.20 5.19
CA ASN A 148 -3.67 -4.53 4.24
C ASN A 148 -3.23 -5.59 3.24
N ASN A 149 -3.93 -6.70 3.20
CA ASN A 149 -3.63 -7.85 2.34
C ASN A 149 -4.34 -7.74 0.99
N THR A 150 -3.67 -7.14 0.02
CA THR A 150 -4.19 -6.86 -1.33
C THR A 150 -4.75 -8.09 -2.05
N ILE A 151 -4.21 -9.29 -1.76
CA ILE A 151 -4.59 -10.55 -2.43
C ILE A 151 -5.83 -11.17 -1.79
N PHE A 152 -5.94 -11.10 -0.47
CA PHE A 152 -6.95 -11.83 0.30
C PHE A 152 -8.09 -10.94 0.82
N GLY A 153 -7.94 -9.61 0.70
CA GLY A 153 -9.00 -8.65 1.07
C GLY A 153 -9.17 -8.44 2.56
N THR A 154 -8.15 -8.73 3.37
CA THR A 154 -8.15 -8.48 4.82
C THR A 154 -7.32 -7.25 5.19
N GLN A 155 -7.69 -6.56 6.27
CA GLN A 155 -7.04 -5.34 6.76
C GLN A 155 -6.98 -5.33 8.28
N ILE A 156 -5.81 -5.01 8.83
CA ILE A 156 -5.61 -4.81 10.27
C ILE A 156 -6.31 -3.52 10.70
N LYS A 157 -7.23 -3.60 11.66
CA LYS A 157 -7.94 -2.44 12.20
C LYS A 157 -7.25 -1.86 13.43
N ASN A 158 -6.71 -2.73 14.30
CA ASN A 158 -6.00 -2.34 15.52
C ASN A 158 -4.59 -2.90 15.46
N PHE A 159 -3.60 -2.04 15.59
CA PHE A 159 -2.19 -2.43 15.59
C PHE A 159 -1.73 -2.84 16.99
N TYR A 160 -0.62 -3.59 17.02
CA TYR A 160 0.08 -3.88 18.26
C TYR A 160 0.55 -2.56 18.90
N ASN A 161 0.40 -2.48 20.21
CA ASN A 161 0.88 -1.36 21.01
C ASN A 161 1.58 -1.93 22.25
N GLY A 162 2.90 -2.05 22.21
CA GLY A 162 3.75 -2.57 23.27
C GLY A 162 5.22 -2.21 23.03
N ASP A 163 6.13 -2.76 23.82
CA ASP A 163 7.53 -2.35 23.88
C ASP A 163 8.39 -2.90 22.73
N ILE A 164 7.92 -3.91 21.99
CA ILE A 164 8.67 -4.49 20.88
C ILE A 164 8.51 -3.60 19.64
N PRO A 165 9.62 -3.18 18.98
CA PRO A 165 9.56 -2.34 17.78
C PRO A 165 8.62 -2.91 16.71
N LEU A 166 7.69 -2.08 16.20
CA LEU A 166 6.71 -2.47 15.19
C LEU A 166 7.13 -1.99 13.80
N ALA A 167 7.33 -2.95 12.88
CA ALA A 167 7.51 -2.70 11.45
C ALA A 167 6.21 -2.99 10.68
N CYS A 168 5.83 -2.11 9.75
CA CYS A 168 4.60 -2.27 8.99
C CYS A 168 4.78 -2.05 7.49
N ASP A 169 4.36 -3.05 6.68
CA ASP A 169 4.10 -2.85 5.24
C ASP A 169 2.71 -2.22 5.07
N MET A 170 2.69 -0.94 4.68
CA MET A 170 1.46 -0.20 4.38
C MET A 170 1.27 0.06 2.88
N SER A 171 1.92 -0.67 2.01
CA SER A 171 1.92 -0.39 0.56
C SER A 171 0.53 -0.22 -0.04
N SER A 172 -0.48 -0.94 0.45
CA SER A 172 -1.82 -0.90 -0.15
C SER A 172 -2.86 -0.06 0.60
N ASP A 173 -2.51 0.49 1.76
CA ASP A 173 -3.44 1.34 2.52
C ASP A 173 -2.80 2.57 3.18
N ILE A 174 -1.52 2.87 2.89
CA ILE A 174 -0.93 4.15 3.29
C ILE A 174 -1.78 5.32 2.75
N PHE A 175 -1.97 6.36 3.52
CA PHE A 175 -2.80 7.53 3.18
C PHE A 175 -4.29 7.24 2.93
N SER A 176 -4.82 6.07 3.30
CA SER A 176 -6.23 5.73 3.08
C SER A 176 -7.13 6.04 4.27
N ARG A 177 -6.56 6.16 5.45
CA ARG A 177 -7.24 6.37 6.73
C ARG A 177 -6.31 7.03 7.74
N LYS A 178 -6.88 7.51 8.83
CA LYS A 178 -6.10 8.00 9.97
C LYS A 178 -5.40 6.85 10.68
N ILE A 179 -4.13 7.05 11.00
CA ILE A 179 -3.31 6.15 11.81
C ILE A 179 -2.51 7.00 12.80
N ASN A 180 -2.15 6.44 13.94
CA ASN A 180 -1.19 7.06 14.84
C ASN A 180 0.22 6.60 14.45
N ILE A 181 1.05 7.52 13.95
CA ILE A 181 2.42 7.20 13.51
C ILE A 181 3.29 6.70 14.67
N GLU A 182 3.03 7.17 15.89
CA GLU A 182 3.83 6.81 17.07
C GLU A 182 3.70 5.34 17.48
N ASP A 183 2.67 4.63 16.98
CA ASP A 183 2.51 3.18 17.17
C ASP A 183 3.56 2.36 16.40
N PHE A 184 4.31 2.97 15.47
CA PHE A 184 5.22 2.27 14.57
C PHE A 184 6.66 2.76 14.72
N ASP A 185 7.61 1.85 14.69
CA ASP A 185 9.03 2.19 14.62
C ASP A 185 9.50 2.33 13.17
N LEU A 186 8.91 1.56 12.26
CA LEU A 186 9.18 1.62 10.84
C LEU A 186 7.91 1.31 10.02
N ILE A 187 7.50 2.26 9.20
CA ILE A 187 6.53 2.03 8.12
C ILE A 187 7.27 2.05 6.79
N TYR A 188 6.93 1.14 5.88
CA TYR A 188 7.33 1.27 4.49
C TYR A 188 6.15 1.01 3.54
N ALA A 189 6.18 1.64 2.37
CA ALA A 189 5.10 1.56 1.39
C ALA A 189 5.62 1.74 -0.04
N GLY A 190 5.44 0.73 -0.89
CA GLY A 190 5.66 0.87 -2.33
C GLY A 190 4.61 1.79 -2.95
N ALA A 191 5.04 2.78 -3.75
CA ALA A 191 4.16 3.83 -4.25
C ALA A 191 3.03 3.36 -5.18
N GLN A 192 3.25 2.29 -5.95
CA GLN A 192 2.43 1.87 -7.10
C GLN A 192 0.98 1.47 -6.79
N LYS A 193 0.56 1.56 -5.53
CA LYS A 193 -0.81 1.25 -5.11
C LYS A 193 -1.58 2.52 -4.77
N ASN A 194 -1.28 3.17 -3.65
CA ASN A 194 -2.09 4.29 -3.16
C ASN A 194 -1.39 5.65 -3.19
N MET A 195 -0.06 5.68 -3.35
CA MET A 195 0.73 6.90 -3.24
C MET A 195 1.13 7.51 -4.60
N GLY A 196 1.45 6.69 -5.61
CA GLY A 196 1.98 7.18 -6.89
C GLY A 196 2.28 6.06 -7.88
N PRO A 197 3.12 6.31 -8.90
CA PRO A 197 3.56 5.27 -9.83
C PRO A 197 4.61 4.35 -9.21
N ALA A 198 4.88 3.22 -9.87
CA ALA A 198 6.00 2.35 -9.51
C ALA A 198 7.34 3.09 -9.63
N GLY A 199 8.30 2.75 -8.77
CA GLY A 199 9.69 3.25 -8.83
C GLY A 199 10.18 3.88 -7.53
N THR A 200 9.30 4.34 -6.64
CA THR A 200 9.70 4.83 -5.30
C THR A 200 9.00 4.05 -4.19
N THR A 201 9.65 4.04 -3.03
CA THR A 201 9.17 3.46 -1.77
C THR A 201 9.29 4.50 -0.69
N LEU A 202 8.21 4.75 0.03
CA LEU A 202 8.20 5.59 1.21
C LEU A 202 8.69 4.78 2.42
N TYR A 203 9.54 5.39 3.23
CA TYR A 203 9.86 4.93 4.58
C TYR A 203 9.57 6.04 5.57
N ILE A 204 8.91 5.70 6.68
CA ILE A 204 8.72 6.56 7.84
C ILE A 204 9.27 5.80 9.02
N CYS A 205 10.32 6.28 9.65
CA CYS A 205 11.00 5.54 10.70
C CYS A 205 11.42 6.44 11.86
N LYS A 206 11.35 5.91 13.08
CA LYS A 206 11.91 6.60 14.27
C LYS A 206 13.40 6.85 14.08
N LYS A 207 13.86 8.05 14.38
CA LYS A 207 15.30 8.40 14.33
C LYS A 207 16.14 7.54 15.25
N GLU A 208 15.56 7.11 16.37
CA GLU A 208 16.25 6.31 17.37
C GLU A 208 16.63 4.90 16.90
N ILE A 209 15.97 4.34 15.87
CA ILE A 209 16.35 3.02 15.33
C ILE A 209 17.54 3.08 14.36
N LEU A 210 17.83 4.28 13.83
CA LEU A 210 18.85 4.46 12.80
C LEU A 210 20.26 4.16 13.33
N GLY A 211 20.96 3.25 12.65
CA GLY A 211 22.31 2.83 13.02
C GLY A 211 22.37 1.98 14.29
N LYS A 212 21.26 1.39 14.74
CA LYS A 212 21.21 0.53 15.94
C LYS A 212 21.23 -0.98 15.64
N SER A 213 21.18 -1.37 14.40
CA SER A 213 21.25 -2.79 14.01
C SER A 213 22.52 -3.46 14.52
N SER A 214 22.38 -4.71 14.97
CA SER A 214 23.54 -5.54 15.38
C SER A 214 24.14 -6.35 14.23
N VAL A 215 23.57 -6.25 13.04
CA VAL A 215 24.11 -6.90 11.83
C VAL A 215 24.73 -5.86 10.90
N PRO A 216 25.80 -6.19 10.16
CA PRO A 216 26.35 -5.31 9.13
C PRO A 216 25.27 -5.05 8.04
N ILE A 217 25.02 -3.78 7.76
CA ILE A 217 24.03 -3.38 6.74
C ILE A 217 24.76 -2.97 5.46
N PRO A 218 24.42 -3.55 4.29
CA PRO A 218 24.86 -3.00 3.00
C PRO A 218 24.43 -1.54 2.85
N THR A 219 25.33 -0.66 2.41
CA THR A 219 25.14 0.81 2.36
C THR A 219 23.77 1.22 1.80
N MET A 220 23.32 0.57 0.73
CA MET A 220 22.05 0.91 0.08
C MET A 220 20.79 0.44 0.82
N LEU A 221 20.94 -0.39 1.85
CA LEU A 221 19.86 -0.86 2.73
C LEU A 221 19.87 -0.13 4.09
N ASP A 222 20.91 0.64 4.37
CA ASP A 222 21.06 1.38 5.63
C ASP A 222 20.25 2.68 5.59
N LEU A 223 19.15 2.71 6.34
CA LEU A 223 18.28 3.90 6.45
C LEU A 223 19.03 5.11 7.04
N LYS A 224 20.05 4.89 7.89
CA LYS A 224 20.89 5.97 8.42
C LYS A 224 21.65 6.69 7.30
N THR A 225 22.25 5.93 6.37
CA THR A 225 22.95 6.47 5.20
C THR A 225 22.01 7.34 4.34
N HIS A 226 20.78 6.92 4.15
CA HIS A 226 19.78 7.67 3.38
C HIS A 226 19.23 8.88 4.14
N SER A 227 19.06 8.76 5.45
CA SER A 227 18.63 9.86 6.32
C SER A 227 19.67 11.01 6.31
N ASP A 228 20.95 10.69 6.45
CA ASP A 228 22.05 11.67 6.45
C ASP A 228 22.19 12.43 5.11
N LYS A 229 21.46 12.04 4.08
CA LYS A 229 21.49 12.61 2.71
C LYS A 229 20.11 12.93 2.18
N ASP A 230 19.11 13.06 3.05
CA ASP A 230 17.73 13.46 2.67
C ASP A 230 17.16 12.66 1.49
N SER A 231 17.37 11.33 1.49
CA SER A 231 16.99 10.39 0.41
C SER A 231 17.81 10.53 -0.88
N MET A 232 18.84 11.37 -0.91
CA MET A 232 19.64 11.66 -2.11
C MET A 232 21.10 11.22 -1.99
N PHE A 233 21.34 10.13 -1.26
CA PHE A 233 22.66 9.50 -1.18
C PHE A 233 23.15 9.07 -2.58
N ASN A 234 22.30 8.42 -3.34
CA ASN A 234 22.46 8.14 -4.76
C ASN A 234 21.34 8.85 -5.57
N THR A 235 21.36 8.76 -6.88
CA THR A 235 20.32 9.35 -7.74
C THR A 235 18.96 8.74 -7.43
N PRO A 236 18.01 9.53 -6.93
CA PRO A 236 16.67 9.02 -6.59
C PRO A 236 15.81 8.80 -7.84
N PRO A 237 14.69 8.08 -7.75
CA PRO A 237 13.74 7.93 -8.85
C PRO A 237 12.93 9.22 -9.03
N VAL A 238 13.50 10.19 -9.75
CA VAL A 238 13.04 11.57 -9.88
C VAL A 238 11.56 11.66 -10.27
N PHE A 239 11.17 11.02 -11.38
CA PHE A 239 9.80 11.07 -11.88
C PHE A 239 8.77 10.41 -10.94
N PRO A 240 8.98 9.20 -10.41
CA PRO A 240 8.06 8.63 -9.43
C PRO A 240 7.87 9.46 -8.16
N ILE A 241 8.92 10.12 -7.67
CA ILE A 241 8.83 11.01 -6.51
C ILE A 241 7.99 12.24 -6.84
N TYR A 242 8.22 12.87 -7.99
CA TYR A 242 7.43 14.00 -8.44
C TYR A 242 5.94 13.66 -8.59
N ALA A 243 5.63 12.55 -9.26
CA ALA A 243 4.24 12.10 -9.42
C ALA A 243 3.59 11.74 -8.07
N SER A 244 4.35 11.16 -7.13
CA SER A 244 3.87 10.92 -5.76
C SER A 244 3.60 12.23 -5.02
N MET A 245 4.48 13.22 -5.13
CA MET A 245 4.26 14.56 -4.58
C MET A 245 2.97 15.19 -5.13
N LEU A 246 2.73 15.11 -6.44
CA LEU A 246 1.48 15.59 -7.05
C LEU A 246 0.24 14.89 -6.49
N ASN A 247 0.31 13.57 -6.28
CA ASN A 247 -0.78 12.80 -5.71
C ASN A 247 -1.04 13.19 -4.23
N LEU A 248 0.01 13.45 -3.45
CA LEU A 248 -0.12 13.94 -2.08
C LEU A 248 -0.70 15.38 -2.03
N ARG A 249 -0.32 16.26 -2.95
CA ARG A 249 -0.95 17.57 -3.13
C ARG A 249 -2.46 17.43 -3.42
N TRP A 250 -2.81 16.53 -4.33
CA TRP A 250 -4.20 16.23 -4.61
C TRP A 250 -4.93 15.76 -3.35
N LEU A 251 -4.39 14.78 -2.63
CA LEU A 251 -4.98 14.26 -1.40
C LEU A 251 -5.23 15.37 -0.37
N LYS A 252 -4.24 16.22 -0.13
CA LYS A 252 -4.38 17.37 0.79
C LYS A 252 -5.48 18.31 0.33
N ARG A 253 -5.54 18.65 -0.96
CA ARG A 253 -6.51 19.58 -1.54
C ARG A 253 -7.95 19.07 -1.48
N VAL A 254 -8.20 17.78 -1.64
CA VAL A 254 -9.55 17.21 -1.60
C VAL A 254 -10.10 17.04 -0.18
N GLY A 255 -9.31 17.35 0.87
CA GLY A 255 -9.75 17.29 2.26
C GLY A 255 -8.95 16.36 3.16
N GLY A 256 -7.83 15.80 2.66
CA GLY A 256 -6.91 14.97 3.43
C GLY A 256 -7.51 13.64 3.86
N LEU A 257 -6.95 13.08 4.96
CA LEU A 257 -7.31 11.74 5.42
C LEU A 257 -8.77 11.62 5.85
N SER A 258 -9.35 12.64 6.49
CA SER A 258 -10.74 12.55 6.96
C SER A 258 -11.72 12.39 5.81
N TYR A 259 -11.52 13.13 4.73
CA TYR A 259 -12.35 13.02 3.54
C TYR A 259 -12.16 11.69 2.82
N ILE A 260 -10.89 11.30 2.61
CA ILE A 260 -10.60 10.11 1.80
C ILE A 260 -11.01 8.81 2.51
N GLU A 261 -10.87 8.75 3.85
CA GLU A 261 -11.34 7.64 4.67
C GLU A 261 -12.85 7.42 4.49
N GLU A 262 -13.65 8.49 4.61
CA GLU A 262 -15.09 8.44 4.36
C GLU A 262 -15.43 7.98 2.94
N GLN A 263 -14.68 8.45 1.92
CA GLN A 263 -14.88 8.01 0.54
C GLN A 263 -14.53 6.52 0.36
N ASN A 264 -13.45 6.05 0.98
CA ASN A 264 -13.04 4.65 0.93
C ASN A 264 -14.06 3.73 1.62
N GLU A 265 -14.62 4.15 2.75
CA GLU A 265 -15.71 3.46 3.45
C GLU A 265 -16.96 3.35 2.54
N LYS A 266 -17.44 4.46 1.98
CA LYS A 266 -18.58 4.45 1.05
C LYS A 266 -18.38 3.51 -0.14
N LYS A 267 -17.18 3.49 -0.72
CA LYS A 267 -16.84 2.59 -1.82
C LYS A 267 -16.91 1.12 -1.40
N SER A 268 -16.28 0.79 -0.27
CA SER A 268 -16.25 -0.60 0.22
C SER A 268 -17.61 -1.09 0.68
N GLU A 269 -18.37 -0.26 1.40
CA GLU A 269 -19.73 -0.58 1.83
C GLU A 269 -20.66 -0.87 0.63
N LEU A 270 -20.56 -0.10 -0.44
CA LEU A 270 -21.39 -0.30 -1.62
C LEU A 270 -21.20 -1.69 -2.24
N ILE A 271 -19.97 -2.17 -2.35
CA ILE A 271 -19.69 -3.54 -2.86
C ILE A 271 -20.03 -4.60 -1.82
N TYR A 272 -19.65 -4.42 -0.56
CA TYR A 272 -19.93 -5.42 0.47
C TYR A 272 -21.43 -5.60 0.72
N ASN A 273 -22.22 -4.52 0.65
CA ASN A 273 -23.66 -4.60 0.75
C ASN A 273 -24.25 -5.43 -0.41
N GLN A 274 -23.74 -5.28 -1.63
CA GLN A 274 -24.15 -6.12 -2.76
C GLN A 274 -23.77 -7.58 -2.54
N ILE A 275 -22.56 -7.86 -2.09
CA ILE A 275 -22.09 -9.23 -1.81
C ILE A 275 -22.92 -9.88 -0.70
N ASP A 276 -23.15 -9.17 0.41
CA ASP A 276 -23.81 -9.73 1.59
C ASP A 276 -25.31 -9.98 1.41
N ASN A 277 -25.96 -9.26 0.48
CA ASN A 277 -27.37 -9.44 0.16
C ASN A 277 -27.59 -10.31 -1.08
N SER A 278 -26.54 -10.78 -1.74
CA SER A 278 -26.61 -11.59 -2.96
C SER A 278 -26.54 -13.09 -2.63
N SER A 279 -27.28 -13.89 -3.40
CA SER A 279 -27.15 -15.34 -3.41
C SER A 279 -26.03 -15.82 -4.37
N LEU A 280 -25.58 -14.95 -5.26
CA LEU A 280 -24.65 -15.25 -6.33
C LEU A 280 -23.20 -14.91 -5.99
N PHE A 281 -22.94 -13.85 -5.19
CA PHE A 281 -21.60 -13.37 -4.86
C PHE A 281 -21.25 -13.76 -3.43
N LEU A 282 -19.99 -14.23 -3.24
CA LEU A 282 -19.47 -14.63 -1.95
C LEU A 282 -18.17 -13.88 -1.63
N GLY A 283 -18.17 -13.07 -0.56
CA GLY A 283 -16.96 -12.42 -0.06
C GLY A 283 -16.00 -13.42 0.55
N THR A 284 -14.71 -13.29 0.26
CA THR A 284 -13.68 -14.23 0.73
C THR A 284 -13.14 -13.91 2.12
N ALA A 285 -13.16 -12.65 2.55
CA ALA A 285 -12.67 -12.21 3.84
C ALA A 285 -13.79 -12.22 4.91
N ASN A 286 -13.44 -12.58 6.14
CA ASN A 286 -14.35 -12.47 7.30
C ASN A 286 -14.80 -11.01 7.47
N LYS A 287 -16.07 -10.80 7.78
CA LYS A 287 -16.70 -9.46 7.81
C LYS A 287 -15.93 -8.44 8.65
N GLU A 288 -15.50 -8.83 9.83
CA GLU A 288 -14.77 -7.97 10.76
C GLU A 288 -13.38 -7.54 10.30
N ASP A 289 -12.76 -8.33 9.41
CA ASP A 289 -11.40 -8.12 8.92
C ASP A 289 -11.34 -7.61 7.47
N ARG A 290 -12.49 -7.29 6.87
CA ARG A 290 -12.59 -6.82 5.50
C ARG A 290 -11.80 -5.54 5.23
N SER A 291 -11.12 -5.53 4.09
CA SER A 291 -10.38 -4.36 3.59
C SER A 291 -11.32 -3.34 2.96
N SER A 292 -11.10 -2.05 3.27
CA SER A 292 -11.73 -0.95 2.54
C SER A 292 -11.04 -0.63 1.20
N MET A 293 -9.84 -1.20 0.96
CA MET A 293 -9.03 -0.93 -0.24
C MET A 293 -9.15 -2.01 -1.31
N ASN A 294 -9.33 -3.28 -0.89
CA ASN A 294 -9.33 -4.43 -1.79
C ASN A 294 -10.45 -5.39 -1.40
N VAL A 295 -11.55 -5.34 -2.14
CA VAL A 295 -12.67 -6.27 -1.95
C VAL A 295 -12.46 -7.50 -2.82
N THR A 296 -12.41 -8.68 -2.19
CA THR A 296 -12.24 -9.97 -2.87
C THR A 296 -13.51 -10.80 -2.76
N PHE A 297 -13.92 -11.40 -3.87
CA PHE A 297 -15.14 -12.21 -3.95
C PHE A 297 -15.10 -13.25 -5.05
N THR A 298 -15.96 -14.25 -4.94
CA THR A 298 -16.17 -15.30 -5.94
C THR A 298 -17.65 -15.37 -6.33
N LEU A 299 -17.95 -16.08 -7.40
CA LEU A 299 -19.32 -16.50 -7.71
C LEU A 299 -19.61 -17.85 -7.09
N THR A 300 -20.80 -18.04 -6.54
CA THR A 300 -21.29 -19.35 -6.03
C THR A 300 -21.47 -20.37 -7.16
N ASN A 301 -21.71 -19.88 -8.40
CA ASN A 301 -21.75 -20.69 -9.61
C ASN A 301 -20.61 -20.26 -10.56
N GLU A 302 -19.55 -21.04 -10.60
CA GLU A 302 -18.37 -20.76 -11.42
C GLU A 302 -18.65 -20.73 -12.94
N ALA A 303 -19.69 -21.42 -13.41
CA ALA A 303 -20.09 -21.39 -14.83
C ALA A 303 -20.48 -19.97 -15.31
N LEU A 304 -20.80 -19.07 -14.38
CA LEU A 304 -21.13 -17.66 -14.69
C LEU A 304 -19.90 -16.75 -14.78
N ASN A 305 -18.69 -17.23 -14.44
CA ASN A 305 -17.47 -16.42 -14.50
C ASN A 305 -17.23 -15.83 -15.89
N GLU A 306 -17.44 -16.61 -16.95
CA GLU A 306 -17.25 -16.12 -18.32
C GLU A 306 -18.29 -15.06 -18.70
N THR A 307 -19.56 -15.26 -18.32
CA THR A 307 -20.64 -14.30 -18.55
C THR A 307 -20.35 -12.99 -17.81
N PHE A 308 -19.97 -13.09 -16.54
CA PHE A 308 -19.64 -11.89 -15.76
C PHE A 308 -18.44 -11.14 -16.36
N ASN A 309 -17.37 -11.84 -16.75
CA ASN A 309 -16.23 -11.21 -17.41
C ASN A 309 -16.61 -10.48 -18.71
N LYS A 310 -17.53 -11.03 -19.53
CA LYS A 310 -18.04 -10.34 -20.74
C LYS A 310 -18.78 -9.06 -20.37
N MET A 311 -19.66 -9.09 -19.38
CA MET A 311 -20.38 -7.91 -18.90
C MET A 311 -19.43 -6.83 -18.37
N LEU A 312 -18.38 -7.22 -17.64
CA LEU A 312 -17.35 -6.28 -17.15
C LEU A 312 -16.62 -5.59 -18.31
N VAL A 313 -16.25 -6.32 -19.35
CA VAL A 313 -15.61 -5.76 -20.56
C VAL A 313 -16.55 -4.79 -21.29
N GLU A 314 -17.81 -5.14 -21.47
CA GLU A 314 -18.84 -4.30 -22.09
C GLU A 314 -19.08 -3.00 -21.31
N ALA A 315 -18.95 -3.06 -19.98
CA ALA A 315 -19.03 -1.88 -19.10
C ALA A 315 -17.71 -1.10 -18.98
N ASN A 316 -16.67 -1.41 -19.77
CA ASN A 316 -15.32 -0.83 -19.68
C ASN A 316 -14.66 -0.99 -18.29
N ILE A 317 -14.96 -2.04 -17.55
CA ILE A 317 -14.30 -2.37 -16.28
C ILE A 317 -13.05 -3.18 -16.55
N ASN A 318 -11.90 -2.70 -16.04
CA ASN A 318 -10.60 -3.33 -16.19
C ASN A 318 -9.98 -3.66 -14.83
N GLY A 319 -9.14 -4.70 -14.78
CA GLY A 319 -8.31 -5.02 -13.61
C GLY A 319 -9.03 -5.74 -12.47
N LEU A 320 -10.28 -6.24 -12.68
CA LEU A 320 -11.08 -6.88 -11.64
C LEU A 320 -10.70 -8.36 -11.40
N LYS A 321 -9.93 -8.99 -12.29
CA LYS A 321 -9.52 -10.40 -12.14
C LYS A 321 -8.79 -10.63 -10.83
N GLY A 322 -9.21 -11.64 -10.06
CA GLY A 322 -8.57 -12.05 -8.82
C GLY A 322 -7.14 -12.55 -9.01
N HIS A 323 -6.38 -12.59 -7.93
CA HIS A 323 -5.01 -13.13 -7.98
C HIS A 323 -5.05 -14.64 -8.26
N ARG A 324 -4.08 -15.14 -9.03
CA ARG A 324 -4.00 -16.57 -9.44
C ARG A 324 -4.04 -17.57 -8.28
N SER A 325 -3.62 -17.16 -7.07
CA SER A 325 -3.63 -18.03 -5.88
C SER A 325 -4.99 -18.13 -5.18
N VAL A 326 -5.92 -17.19 -5.46
CA VAL A 326 -7.24 -17.13 -4.83
C VAL A 326 -8.35 -17.36 -5.84
N GLY A 327 -8.13 -16.96 -7.10
CA GLY A 327 -9.16 -16.98 -8.14
C GLY A 327 -10.16 -15.84 -7.96
N GLY A 328 -11.35 -16.00 -8.54
CA GLY A 328 -12.45 -15.05 -8.42
C GLY A 328 -12.12 -13.64 -8.91
N PHE A 329 -12.58 -12.65 -8.18
CA PHE A 329 -12.53 -11.24 -8.51
C PHE A 329 -11.94 -10.42 -7.36
N ARG A 330 -11.28 -9.31 -7.72
CA ARG A 330 -10.74 -8.36 -6.74
C ARG A 330 -10.94 -6.93 -7.22
N ALA A 331 -11.81 -6.19 -6.56
CA ALA A 331 -11.96 -4.77 -6.76
C ALA A 331 -10.95 -4.01 -5.89
N SER A 332 -9.93 -3.42 -6.52
CA SER A 332 -8.96 -2.56 -5.84
C SER A 332 -9.40 -1.11 -5.98
N MET A 333 -9.77 -0.48 -4.86
CA MET A 333 -10.46 0.81 -4.82
C MET A 333 -9.62 1.87 -4.09
N TYR A 334 -8.39 2.05 -4.55
CA TYR A 334 -7.49 3.03 -3.94
C TYR A 334 -8.08 4.45 -3.96
N ASN A 335 -7.43 5.38 -3.28
CA ASN A 335 -7.96 6.72 -3.03
C ASN A 335 -8.50 7.42 -4.27
N ALA A 336 -7.80 7.31 -5.41
CA ALA A 336 -8.20 7.96 -6.66
C ALA A 336 -9.40 7.30 -7.38
N MET A 337 -9.89 6.13 -6.90
CA MET A 337 -11.04 5.46 -7.49
C MET A 337 -12.31 6.27 -7.21
N PRO A 338 -13.04 6.75 -8.25
CA PRO A 338 -14.31 7.44 -8.05
C PRO A 338 -15.41 6.49 -7.57
N LEU A 339 -16.28 6.97 -6.67
CA LEU A 339 -17.46 6.21 -6.23
C LEU A 339 -18.36 5.78 -7.39
N GLU A 340 -18.49 6.62 -8.41
CA GLU A 340 -19.23 6.31 -9.65
C GLU A 340 -18.72 5.03 -10.33
N SER A 341 -17.40 4.80 -10.38
CA SER A 341 -16.84 3.58 -10.96
C SER A 341 -17.22 2.33 -10.16
N VAL A 342 -17.31 2.47 -8.85
CA VAL A 342 -17.76 1.39 -7.95
C VAL A 342 -19.26 1.12 -8.14
N SER A 343 -20.08 2.18 -8.32
CA SER A 343 -21.50 2.04 -8.63
C SER A 343 -21.72 1.26 -9.92
N VAL A 344 -20.96 1.55 -10.98
CA VAL A 344 -21.04 0.80 -12.25
C VAL A 344 -20.76 -0.69 -12.02
N LEU A 345 -19.73 -1.04 -11.23
CA LEU A 345 -19.45 -2.45 -10.90
C LEU A 345 -20.64 -3.10 -10.18
N VAL A 346 -21.20 -2.43 -9.19
CA VAL A 346 -22.33 -2.95 -8.41
C VAL A 346 -23.59 -3.12 -9.28
N ASP A 347 -23.83 -2.21 -10.23
CA ASP A 347 -24.96 -2.33 -11.16
C ASP A 347 -24.79 -3.56 -12.08
N ILE A 348 -23.57 -3.82 -12.57
CA ILE A 348 -23.28 -5.05 -13.33
C ILE A 348 -23.46 -6.32 -12.49
N MET A 349 -23.08 -6.28 -11.20
CA MET A 349 -23.32 -7.40 -10.28
C MET A 349 -24.82 -7.69 -10.13
N LYS A 350 -25.65 -6.65 -9.91
CA LYS A 350 -27.11 -6.76 -9.84
C LYS A 350 -27.72 -7.25 -11.15
N GLU A 351 -27.24 -6.75 -12.28
CA GLU A 351 -27.72 -7.19 -13.59
C GLU A 351 -27.47 -8.68 -13.84
N LEU A 352 -26.28 -9.20 -13.46
CA LEU A 352 -26.00 -10.62 -13.56
C LEU A 352 -26.93 -11.45 -12.68
N GLU A 353 -27.18 -11.00 -11.44
CA GLU A 353 -28.08 -11.67 -10.50
C GLU A 353 -29.53 -11.72 -11.03
N ASN A 354 -30.06 -10.60 -11.54
CA ASN A 354 -31.40 -10.53 -12.11
C ASN A 354 -31.58 -11.40 -13.36
N LYS A 355 -30.53 -11.63 -14.15
CA LYS A 355 -30.57 -12.48 -15.36
C LYS A 355 -30.52 -13.97 -15.05
N LYS A 356 -30.07 -14.36 -13.86
CA LYS A 356 -29.74 -15.73 -13.49
C LYS A 356 -30.45 -16.24 -12.22
N GLY A 357 -31.13 -15.36 -11.47
CA GLY A 357 -32.10 -15.70 -10.44
C GLY A 357 -33.45 -15.91 -11.04
#